data_a66af046f59cbe18a1af397079f8fb74
#
_entry.id   a66af046f59cbe18a1af397079f8fb74
#
_cell.length_a   1.000
_cell.length_b   1.000
_cell.length_c   1.000
_cell.angle_alpha   90.00
_cell.angle_beta   90.00
_cell.angle_gamma   90.00
#
_symmetry.space_group_name_H-M   'P 1'
#
loop_
_entity.id
_entity.type
_entity.pdbx_description
1 polymer ?
#
loop_
_entity_poly.entity_id
_entity_poly.type
_entity_poly.pdbx_seq_one_letter_code
_entity_poly.pdbx_strand_id
1 'polypeptide(L)'
;MGRKAKCEVCGGESADISAVLRVCGSCVRERFTEARPYIEAAHAGVRKRYGLPPRAPKDPKGLRCGECGNDCRIPANGKGFCGMVENVGGKLVRRFGSSEKGLLTWYYDPLPTNCVPAEFCAGSGGAGYPKWCRTPRGDIGYNNLSVFLGSCTY
;
A
#
# COMPACT_ATOMS: atom_id res chain seq x y z
N MET A 1 15.05 19.65 19.23
CA MET A 1 15.35 18.23 19.51
C MET A 1 14.03 17.49 19.58
N GLY A 2 13.80 16.47 18.73
CA GLY A 2 12.57 15.66 18.76
C GLY A 2 12.44 14.90 20.08
N ARG A 3 11.20 14.76 20.56
CA ARG A 3 10.91 14.01 21.79
C ARG A 3 11.22 12.52 21.53
N LYS A 4 12.12 11.92 22.33
CA LYS A 4 12.40 10.49 22.26
C LYS A 4 11.21 9.69 22.73
N ALA A 5 10.89 8.61 22.02
CA ALA A 5 9.87 7.64 22.42
C ALA A 5 10.56 6.33 22.83
N LYS A 6 9.91 5.56 23.70
CA LYS A 6 10.39 4.27 24.20
C LYS A 6 9.76 3.14 23.40
N CYS A 7 10.55 2.15 23.00
CA CYS A 7 10.08 0.96 22.33
C CYS A 7 9.38 0.02 23.32
N GLU A 8 8.16 -0.36 23.04
CA GLU A 8 7.35 -1.25 23.89
C GLU A 8 7.87 -2.71 23.92
N VAL A 9 8.75 -3.08 23.00
CA VAL A 9 9.30 -4.44 22.91
C VAL A 9 10.64 -4.55 23.59
N CYS A 10 11.59 -3.65 23.30
CA CYS A 10 12.95 -3.74 23.85
C CYS A 10 13.26 -2.68 24.91
N GLY A 11 12.39 -1.72 25.14
CA GLY A 11 12.62 -0.63 26.09
C GLY A 11 13.61 0.45 25.62
N GLY A 12 14.23 0.29 24.45
CA GLY A 12 15.17 1.28 23.91
C GLY A 12 14.47 2.60 23.54
N GLU A 13 15.18 3.71 23.66
CA GLU A 13 14.66 5.05 23.37
C GLU A 13 15.28 5.63 22.11
N SER A 14 14.47 6.17 21.20
CA SER A 14 14.91 6.88 20.00
C SER A 14 13.90 7.94 19.57
N ALA A 15 14.40 8.97 18.87
CA ALA A 15 13.55 9.94 18.19
C ALA A 15 12.87 9.36 16.94
N ASP A 16 13.37 8.23 16.42
CA ASP A 16 12.87 7.57 15.22
C ASP A 16 11.70 6.61 15.51
N ILE A 17 11.32 6.43 16.77
CA ILE A 17 10.19 5.58 17.14
C ILE A 17 8.90 6.36 16.93
N SER A 18 8.06 5.87 16.01
CA SER A 18 6.75 6.43 15.77
C SER A 18 5.84 6.30 17.02
N ALA A 19 5.20 7.40 17.41
CA ALA A 19 4.21 7.39 18.49
C ALA A 19 2.99 6.49 18.19
N VAL A 20 2.70 6.24 16.92
CA VAL A 20 1.62 5.34 16.48
C VAL A 20 2.05 3.89 16.53
N LEU A 21 3.26 3.59 16.02
CA LEU A 21 3.77 2.22 15.96
C LEU A 21 4.30 1.74 17.31
N ARG A 22 4.92 2.63 18.10
CA ARG A 22 5.43 2.39 19.45
C ARG A 22 6.50 1.30 19.57
N VAL A 23 7.07 0.86 18.44
CA VAL A 23 8.15 -0.13 18.37
C VAL A 23 9.26 0.38 17.47
N CYS A 24 10.51 0.06 17.79
CA CYS A 24 11.67 0.46 17.00
C CYS A 24 11.87 -0.45 15.77
N GLY A 25 12.59 0.07 14.77
CA GLY A 25 12.84 -0.65 13.52
C GLY A 25 13.60 -1.97 13.71
N SER A 26 14.51 -2.05 14.69
CA SER A 26 15.22 -3.32 14.99
C SER A 26 14.25 -4.39 15.49
N CYS A 27 13.33 -4.04 16.41
CA CYS A 27 12.32 -4.99 16.87
C CYS A 27 11.37 -5.43 15.76
N VAL A 28 11.04 -4.53 14.84
CA VAL A 28 10.21 -4.91 13.68
C VAL A 28 10.92 -5.95 12.79
N ARG A 29 12.24 -5.85 12.62
CA ARG A 29 13.01 -6.80 11.79
C ARG A 29 13.38 -8.08 12.51
N GLU A 30 13.81 -8.00 13.76
CA GLU A 30 14.50 -9.10 14.47
C GLU A 30 13.58 -9.80 15.47
N ARG A 31 12.54 -9.12 15.95
CA ARG A 31 11.59 -9.60 16.97
C ARG A 31 10.16 -9.39 16.49
N PHE A 32 9.90 -9.75 15.23
CA PHE A 32 8.61 -9.47 14.56
C PHE A 32 7.40 -10.03 15.31
N THR A 33 7.53 -11.22 15.88
CA THR A 33 6.42 -11.86 16.65
C THR A 33 5.95 -10.98 17.80
N GLU A 34 6.90 -10.33 18.51
CA GLU A 34 6.61 -9.43 19.64
C GLU A 34 6.15 -8.03 19.16
N ALA A 35 6.71 -7.56 18.04
CA ALA A 35 6.35 -6.27 17.45
C ALA A 35 5.00 -6.29 16.72
N ARG A 36 4.58 -7.45 16.21
CA ARG A 36 3.39 -7.64 15.39
C ARG A 36 2.10 -7.10 16.01
N PRO A 37 1.76 -7.30 17.29
CA PRO A 37 0.54 -6.75 17.88
C PRO A 37 0.46 -5.22 17.78
N TYR A 38 1.58 -4.53 17.92
CA TYR A 38 1.65 -3.06 17.82
C TYR A 38 1.44 -2.59 16.39
N ILE A 39 2.04 -3.30 15.42
CA ILE A 39 1.87 -3.02 14.00
C ILE A 39 0.40 -3.21 13.59
N GLU A 40 -0.19 -4.34 13.99
CA GLU A 40 -1.58 -4.65 13.69
C GLU A 40 -2.55 -3.67 14.34
N ALA A 41 -2.29 -3.22 15.57
CA ALA A 41 -3.08 -2.20 16.25
C ALA A 41 -3.02 -0.84 15.52
N ALA A 42 -1.83 -0.43 15.08
CA ALA A 42 -1.65 0.80 14.32
C ALA A 42 -2.44 0.76 13.00
N HIS A 43 -2.32 -0.31 12.24
CA HIS A 43 -3.06 -0.52 11.00
C HIS A 43 -4.58 -0.56 11.23
N ALA A 44 -5.04 -1.31 12.23
CA ALA A 44 -6.45 -1.40 12.58
C ALA A 44 -7.03 -0.03 12.96
N GLY A 45 -6.28 0.77 13.72
CA GLY A 45 -6.68 2.13 14.11
C GLY A 45 -6.89 3.05 12.90
N VAL A 46 -5.96 3.03 11.94
CA VAL A 46 -6.10 3.80 10.69
C VAL A 46 -7.30 3.31 9.88
N ARG A 47 -7.41 2.02 9.65
CA ARG A 47 -8.48 1.44 8.83
C ARG A 47 -9.87 1.71 9.41
N LYS A 48 -10.00 1.64 10.74
CA LYS A 48 -11.24 1.97 11.45
C LYS A 48 -11.74 3.39 11.14
N ARG A 49 -10.84 4.38 11.04
CA ARG A 49 -11.19 5.78 10.70
C ARG A 49 -11.87 5.89 9.33
N TYR A 50 -11.57 4.98 8.41
CA TYR A 50 -12.15 4.93 7.07
C TYR A 50 -13.27 3.90 6.94
N GLY A 51 -13.78 3.34 8.02
CA GLY A 51 -14.83 2.32 8.00
C GLY A 51 -14.43 1.04 7.28
N LEU A 52 -13.13 0.72 7.27
CA LEU A 52 -12.58 -0.46 6.62
C LEU A 52 -12.30 -1.59 7.63
N PRO A 53 -12.44 -2.85 7.22
CA PRO A 53 -12.08 -3.99 8.07
C PRO A 53 -10.60 -3.92 8.49
N PRO A 54 -10.25 -4.18 9.75
CA PRO A 54 -8.86 -4.13 10.23
C PRO A 54 -7.96 -5.18 9.57
N ARG A 55 -8.54 -6.30 9.15
CA ARG A 55 -7.90 -7.41 8.42
C ARG A 55 -8.80 -7.89 7.29
N ALA A 56 -8.24 -8.66 6.36
CA ALA A 56 -9.04 -9.33 5.33
C ALA A 56 -10.07 -10.25 6.00
N PRO A 57 -11.37 -10.05 5.79
CA PRO A 57 -12.40 -10.87 6.41
C PRO A 57 -12.28 -12.31 5.94
N LYS A 58 -12.43 -13.26 6.88
CA LYS A 58 -12.34 -14.71 6.66
C LYS A 58 -13.53 -15.42 7.27
N ASP A 59 -14.73 -14.84 7.18
CA ASP A 59 -15.94 -15.45 7.70
C ASP A 59 -16.25 -16.76 6.97
N PRO A 60 -16.34 -17.91 7.66
CA PRO A 60 -16.67 -19.19 7.02
C PRO A 60 -18.02 -19.19 6.27
N LYS A 61 -18.97 -18.37 6.73
CA LYS A 61 -20.29 -18.18 6.11
C LYS A 61 -20.32 -17.03 5.11
N GLY A 62 -19.23 -16.28 5.00
CA GLY A 62 -19.10 -15.12 4.14
C GLY A 62 -18.95 -15.49 2.67
N LEU A 63 -19.36 -14.58 1.79
CA LEU A 63 -19.19 -14.72 0.35
C LEU A 63 -17.72 -14.49 -0.03
N ARG A 64 -17.17 -15.39 -0.84
CA ARG A 64 -15.79 -15.29 -1.33
C ARG A 64 -15.69 -14.26 -2.45
N CYS A 65 -14.81 -13.27 -2.29
CA CYS A 65 -14.57 -12.23 -3.30
C CYS A 65 -13.78 -12.76 -4.50
N GLY A 66 -12.65 -13.45 -4.25
CA GLY A 66 -11.83 -14.09 -5.29
C GLY A 66 -11.04 -13.16 -6.24
N GLU A 67 -11.06 -11.84 -6.02
CA GLU A 67 -10.45 -10.88 -6.96
C GLU A 67 -8.95 -10.62 -6.74
N CYS A 68 -8.46 -10.88 -5.56
CA CYS A 68 -7.07 -10.61 -5.22
C CYS A 68 -6.54 -11.57 -4.14
N GLY A 69 -5.24 -11.53 -3.89
CA GLY A 69 -4.57 -12.38 -2.89
C GLY A 69 -5.07 -12.24 -1.45
N ASN A 70 -5.85 -11.20 -1.14
CA ASN A 70 -6.52 -11.09 0.16
C ASN A 70 -7.60 -12.16 0.37
N ASP A 71 -8.14 -12.75 -0.70
CA ASP A 71 -9.13 -13.83 -0.66
C ASP A 71 -10.18 -13.65 0.44
N CYS A 72 -10.84 -12.48 0.41
CA CYS A 72 -11.82 -12.10 1.40
C CYS A 72 -13.05 -13.02 1.37
N ARG A 73 -13.45 -13.50 2.54
CA ARG A 73 -14.78 -14.08 2.78
C ARG A 73 -15.60 -13.05 3.54
N ILE A 74 -16.48 -12.36 2.82
CA ILE A 74 -17.15 -11.14 3.29
C ILE A 74 -18.44 -11.55 4.01
N PRO A 75 -18.58 -11.26 5.31
CA PRO A 75 -19.80 -11.56 6.06
C PRO A 75 -21.01 -10.79 5.50
N ALA A 76 -22.19 -11.21 5.86
CA ALA A 76 -23.43 -10.49 5.49
C ALA A 76 -23.35 -9.03 5.95
N ASN A 77 -23.69 -8.10 5.07
CA ASN A 77 -23.61 -6.65 5.25
C ASN A 77 -22.19 -6.13 5.57
N GLY A 78 -21.16 -6.96 5.33
CA GLY A 78 -19.77 -6.61 5.51
C GLY A 78 -19.10 -6.10 4.24
N LYS A 79 -17.85 -5.61 4.42
CA LYS A 79 -16.98 -5.13 3.35
C LYS A 79 -15.75 -6.01 3.20
N GLY A 80 -15.25 -6.12 1.99
CA GLY A 80 -13.93 -6.66 1.70
C GLY A 80 -12.81 -5.77 2.23
N PHE A 81 -11.60 -6.31 2.32
CA PHE A 81 -10.44 -5.58 2.83
C PHE A 81 -10.17 -4.26 2.10
N CYS A 82 -10.34 -4.23 0.78
CA CYS A 82 -10.17 -3.01 -0.02
C CYS A 82 -11.30 -1.97 0.16
N GLY A 83 -12.44 -2.33 0.75
CA GLY A 83 -13.59 -1.45 0.87
C GLY A 83 -14.43 -1.31 -0.41
N MET A 84 -14.02 -1.95 -1.53
CA MET A 84 -14.67 -1.80 -2.84
C MET A 84 -15.75 -2.82 -3.09
N VAL A 85 -15.75 -3.91 -2.36
CA VAL A 85 -16.70 -5.01 -2.49
C VAL A 85 -17.46 -5.15 -1.18
N GLU A 86 -18.77 -5.20 -1.25
CA GLU A 86 -19.66 -5.36 -0.10
C GLU A 86 -20.56 -6.58 -0.33
N ASN A 87 -20.91 -7.27 0.74
CA ASN A 87 -21.93 -8.31 0.72
C ASN A 87 -23.27 -7.70 1.10
N VAL A 88 -24.10 -7.40 0.12
CA VAL A 88 -25.41 -6.78 0.31
C VAL A 88 -26.49 -7.79 -0.07
N GLY A 89 -27.29 -8.19 0.91
CA GLY A 89 -28.40 -9.14 0.68
C GLY A 89 -27.94 -10.49 0.10
N GLY A 90 -26.78 -10.99 0.49
CA GLY A 90 -26.22 -12.26 0.00
C GLY A 90 -25.62 -12.18 -1.41
N LYS A 91 -25.37 -10.98 -1.91
CA LYS A 91 -24.70 -10.75 -3.21
C LYS A 91 -23.49 -9.84 -3.03
N LEU A 92 -22.42 -10.11 -3.78
CA LEU A 92 -21.26 -9.22 -3.84
C LEU A 92 -21.58 -8.04 -4.75
N VAL A 93 -21.57 -6.86 -4.17
CA VAL A 93 -21.75 -5.59 -4.89
C VAL A 93 -20.43 -4.87 -4.95
N ARG A 94 -19.98 -4.51 -6.14
CA ARG A 94 -18.78 -3.71 -6.36
C ARG A 94 -19.16 -2.25 -6.54
N ARG A 95 -18.52 -1.38 -5.79
CA ARG A 95 -18.76 0.05 -5.91
C ARG A 95 -17.95 0.70 -7.01
N PHE A 96 -16.71 0.23 -7.21
CA PHE A 96 -15.79 0.82 -8.19
C PHE A 96 -14.92 -0.27 -8.79
N GLY A 97 -14.77 -0.22 -10.11
CA GLY A 97 -13.89 -1.10 -10.84
C GLY A 97 -14.19 -2.60 -10.72
N SER A 98 -13.52 -3.37 -11.52
CA SER A 98 -13.51 -4.84 -11.49
C SER A 98 -12.14 -5.31 -12.04
N SER A 99 -11.92 -6.62 -12.12
CA SER A 99 -10.76 -7.17 -12.84
C SER A 99 -10.71 -6.76 -14.32
N GLU A 100 -11.85 -6.39 -14.90
CA GLU A 100 -11.98 -6.02 -16.31
C GLU A 100 -12.07 -4.50 -16.53
N LYS A 101 -12.44 -3.73 -15.51
CA LYS A 101 -12.65 -2.28 -15.60
C LYS A 101 -12.00 -1.59 -14.40
N GLY A 102 -10.87 -0.94 -14.60
CA GLY A 102 -10.21 -0.14 -13.59
C GLY A 102 -10.84 1.24 -13.42
N LEU A 103 -11.02 1.69 -12.18
CA LEU A 103 -11.18 3.10 -11.88
C LEU A 103 -9.78 3.70 -11.78
N LEU A 104 -9.41 4.55 -12.71
CA LEU A 104 -8.08 5.15 -12.73
C LEU A 104 -8.13 6.64 -13.05
N THR A 105 -7.12 7.35 -12.59
CA THR A 105 -6.72 8.68 -13.06
C THR A 105 -5.31 8.59 -13.62
N TRP A 106 -4.98 9.43 -14.57
CA TRP A 106 -3.65 9.46 -15.16
C TRP A 106 -3.23 10.89 -15.49
N TYR A 107 -1.94 11.11 -15.54
CA TYR A 107 -1.35 12.35 -16.02
C TYR A 107 0.01 12.06 -16.67
N TYR A 108 0.47 13.02 -17.48
CA TYR A 108 1.83 13.01 -17.98
C TYR A 108 2.78 13.60 -16.94
N ASP A 109 3.78 12.84 -16.54
CA ASP A 109 4.82 13.24 -15.61
C ASP A 109 6.10 13.55 -16.39
N PRO A 110 6.51 14.81 -16.52
CA PRO A 110 7.67 15.17 -17.32
C PRO A 110 8.95 14.62 -16.71
N LEU A 111 9.83 14.07 -17.55
CA LEU A 111 11.15 13.61 -17.11
C LEU A 111 12.10 14.83 -16.96
N PRO A 112 12.92 14.86 -15.88
CA PRO A 112 13.20 13.84 -14.88
C PRO A 112 12.52 14.05 -13.52
N THR A 113 11.29 14.51 -13.41
CA THR A 113 10.71 14.96 -12.14
C THR A 113 10.62 13.88 -11.11
N ASN A 114 10.06 12.87 -10.99
CA ASN A 114 9.93 11.94 -9.84
C ASN A 114 10.95 10.79 -9.80
N CYS A 115 12.08 10.94 -10.49
CA CYS A 115 13.06 9.87 -10.57
C CYS A 115 14.02 9.86 -9.38
N VAL A 116 13.64 9.17 -8.31
CA VAL A 116 14.51 8.90 -7.17
C VAL A 116 15.76 8.08 -7.56
N PRO A 117 15.66 7.02 -8.43
CA PRO A 117 16.83 6.26 -8.88
C PRO A 117 17.37 6.76 -10.23
N ALA A 118 17.54 8.07 -10.41
CA ALA A 118 18.00 8.66 -11.68
C ALA A 118 19.29 8.00 -12.22
N GLU A 119 20.20 7.61 -11.35
CA GLU A 119 21.46 6.95 -11.70
C GLU A 119 21.27 5.59 -12.36
N PHE A 120 20.18 4.90 -12.05
CA PHE A 120 19.87 3.55 -12.56
C PHE A 120 18.70 3.52 -13.54
N CYS A 121 17.96 4.59 -13.61
CA CYS A 121 16.79 4.70 -14.47
C CYS A 121 17.19 5.00 -15.92
N ALA A 122 16.77 4.16 -16.86
CA ALA A 122 17.02 4.36 -18.28
C ALA A 122 16.48 5.73 -18.76
N GLY A 123 15.27 6.11 -18.32
CA GLY A 123 14.65 7.36 -18.74
C GLY A 123 15.32 8.61 -18.18
N SER A 124 15.91 8.58 -16.98
CA SER A 124 16.50 9.75 -16.33
C SER A 124 18.03 9.81 -16.46
N GLY A 125 18.69 8.68 -16.40
CA GLY A 125 20.16 8.60 -16.37
C GLY A 125 20.79 8.20 -17.68
N GLY A 126 20.03 7.79 -18.69
CA GLY A 126 20.55 7.20 -19.92
C GLY A 126 21.13 5.78 -19.74
N ALA A 127 20.90 5.16 -18.60
CA ALA A 127 21.37 3.82 -18.31
C ALA A 127 20.79 2.80 -19.31
N GLY A 128 21.68 2.02 -19.91
CA GLY A 128 21.29 1.02 -20.91
C GLY A 128 21.09 1.58 -22.33
N TYR A 129 21.60 2.77 -22.62
CA TYR A 129 21.67 3.28 -23.99
C TYR A 129 22.55 2.38 -24.88
N PRO A 130 22.22 2.13 -26.16
CA PRO A 130 20.99 2.58 -26.86
C PRO A 130 19.81 1.61 -26.75
N LYS A 131 19.97 0.50 -26.05
CA LYS A 131 18.99 -0.60 -26.05
C LYS A 131 17.72 -0.25 -25.25
N TRP A 132 17.87 0.42 -24.14
CA TRP A 132 16.79 0.65 -23.18
C TRP A 132 16.43 2.13 -22.98
N CYS A 133 17.21 3.04 -23.52
CA CYS A 133 16.89 4.47 -23.55
C CYS A 133 17.27 5.09 -24.89
N ARG A 134 16.67 6.23 -25.19
CA ARG A 134 16.79 6.88 -26.50
C ARG A 134 18.01 7.78 -26.60
N THR A 135 18.49 8.26 -25.45
CA THR A 135 19.63 9.17 -25.36
C THR A 135 20.64 8.69 -24.30
N PRO A 136 21.93 9.00 -24.45
CA PRO A 136 22.96 8.59 -23.48
C PRO A 136 22.95 9.41 -22.18
N ARG A 137 22.13 10.46 -22.09
CA ARG A 137 22.06 11.38 -20.95
C ARG A 137 20.71 11.42 -20.25
N GLY A 138 19.82 10.48 -20.58
CA GLY A 138 18.43 10.49 -20.14
C GLY A 138 17.50 11.15 -21.16
N ASP A 139 16.23 10.90 -21.00
CA ASP A 139 15.17 11.31 -21.93
C ASP A 139 14.50 12.62 -21.46
N ILE A 140 15.31 13.65 -21.23
CA ILE A 140 14.82 15.00 -20.83
C ILE A 140 13.86 15.53 -21.91
N GLY A 141 12.70 16.03 -21.48
CA GLY A 141 11.66 16.54 -22.38
C GLY A 141 10.63 15.49 -22.80
N TYR A 142 10.83 14.23 -22.43
CA TYR A 142 9.81 13.17 -22.54
C TYR A 142 8.91 13.14 -21.31
N ASN A 143 7.78 12.45 -21.43
CA ASN A 143 6.85 12.26 -20.32
C ASN A 143 6.66 10.79 -20.02
N ASN A 144 6.57 10.45 -18.74
CA ASN A 144 6.02 9.18 -18.26
C ASN A 144 4.49 9.29 -18.20
N LEU A 145 3.81 8.21 -18.52
CA LEU A 145 2.40 8.08 -18.22
C LEU A 145 2.25 7.56 -16.79
N SER A 146 1.88 8.44 -15.88
CA SER A 146 1.60 8.08 -14.49
C SER A 146 0.14 7.69 -14.34
N VAL A 147 -0.11 6.48 -13.86
CA VAL A 147 -1.46 5.91 -13.70
C VAL A 147 -1.71 5.61 -12.22
N PHE A 148 -2.77 6.20 -11.68
CA PHE A 148 -3.24 5.93 -10.32
C PHE A 148 -4.50 5.07 -10.37
N LEU A 149 -4.41 3.87 -9.85
CA LEU A 149 -5.56 2.99 -9.68
C LEU A 149 -6.29 3.34 -8.40
N GLY A 150 -7.50 3.87 -8.53
CA GLY A 150 -8.42 4.02 -7.40
C GLY A 150 -8.90 2.65 -6.98
N SER A 151 -8.60 2.22 -5.75
CA SER A 151 -9.19 1.01 -5.17
C SER A 151 -8.34 -0.27 -5.09
N CYS A 152 -7.09 -0.23 -5.38
CA CYS A 152 -6.24 -1.40 -5.12
C CYS A 152 -5.50 -1.25 -3.79
N THR A 153 -5.42 -2.33 -3.02
CA THR A 153 -4.69 -2.41 -1.75
C THR A 153 -3.49 -3.35 -1.83
N TYR A 154 -2.92 -3.48 -2.99
CA TYR A 154 -1.65 -4.17 -3.15
C TYR A 154 -0.53 -3.32 -2.59
#